data_1efeb2c976b1b46c6b28bbe599d2231d
#
_entry.id   1efeb2c976b1b46c6b28bbe599d2231d
#
_cell.length_a   1.000
_cell.length_b   1.000
_cell.length_c   1.000
_cell.angle_alpha   90.00
_cell.angle_beta   90.00
_cell.angle_gamma   90.00
#
_symmetry.space_group_name_H-M   'P 1'
#
loop_
_entity.id
_entity.type
_entity.pdbx_description
1 polymer ?
#
loop_
_entity_poly.entity_id
_entity_poly.type
_entity_poly.pdbx_seq_one_letter_code
_entity_poly.pdbx_strand_id
1 'polypeptide(L)'
;MFGKNPVRKATTGSGDILDVVEIFPTIQGEGPYAGRPAHFIRLFGCNLRCHFCDTDFESRMEPMSVDRIVEQIRTNEKIGPFNADLIVITGGEPMRQQLGPLVGRLLTEQFTVQIETAGTLFPASLRDWIGHPALTLVCSPKTAEIDPEVAAHCKDYKYIIRDQGAVDPEDGLPMSSTQIPGKICRIYRPEAGLARIYLQPCEEYHPDGTPDDEGTRANVEAAAFASMQFNYTLSLQLHKLIGLP
;
A
#
# COMPACT_ATOMS: atom_id res chain seq x y z
N MET A 1 -15.73 8.17 -0.02
CA MET A 1 -15.70 9.60 0.44
C MET A 1 -14.26 10.00 0.63
N PHE A 2 -13.66 10.54 -0.43
CA PHE A 2 -12.21 10.79 -0.53
C PHE A 2 -11.70 11.85 0.46
N GLY A 3 -10.50 11.63 1.04
CA GLY A 3 -9.80 12.60 1.86
C GLY A 3 -10.48 13.05 3.16
N LYS A 4 -11.50 12.32 3.65
CA LYS A 4 -12.26 12.69 4.86
C LYS A 4 -12.02 11.74 6.04
N ASN A 5 -11.13 10.75 5.88
CA ASN A 5 -10.82 9.81 6.94
C ASN A 5 -10.17 10.51 8.16
N PRO A 6 -10.51 10.12 9.39
CA PRO A 6 -9.86 10.64 10.58
C PRO A 6 -8.38 10.20 10.64
N VAL A 7 -7.53 11.09 11.12
CA VAL A 7 -6.12 10.77 11.39
C VAL A 7 -6.04 10.02 12.72
N ARG A 8 -5.50 8.79 12.68
CA ARG A 8 -5.38 7.91 13.85
C ARG A 8 -3.93 7.71 14.27
N LYS A 9 -3.67 7.73 15.57
CA LYS A 9 -2.34 7.45 16.12
C LYS A 9 -1.98 5.98 15.98
N ALA A 10 -0.67 5.67 16.05
CA ALA A 10 -0.20 4.31 16.20
C ALA A 10 -0.82 3.63 17.44
N THR A 11 -1.12 2.33 17.32
CA THR A 11 -1.61 1.54 18.43
C THR A 11 -0.45 1.08 19.32
N THR A 12 -0.77 0.87 20.60
CA THR A 12 0.11 0.22 21.57
C THR A 12 -0.43 -1.20 21.85
N GLY A 13 0.39 -2.06 22.40
CA GLY A 13 0.02 -3.43 22.75
C GLY A 13 0.95 -4.48 22.17
N SER A 14 0.58 -5.77 22.29
CA SER A 14 1.39 -6.89 21.84
C SER A 14 1.30 -7.16 20.33
N GLY A 15 0.16 -6.83 19.71
CA GLY A 15 -0.15 -7.20 18.32
C GLY A 15 -0.84 -8.56 18.16
N ASP A 16 -1.22 -9.22 19.27
CA ASP A 16 -1.97 -10.47 19.23
C ASP A 16 -3.40 -10.29 18.68
N ILE A 17 -3.92 -9.07 18.79
CA ILE A 17 -5.20 -8.65 18.23
C ILE A 17 -4.96 -7.45 17.32
N LEU A 18 -5.50 -7.52 16.12
CA LEU A 18 -5.45 -6.45 15.12
C LEU A 18 -6.85 -5.99 14.75
N ASP A 19 -6.98 -4.70 14.47
CA ASP A 19 -8.21 -4.10 13.95
C ASP A 19 -8.26 -4.34 12.44
N VAL A 20 -9.13 -5.24 12.00
CA VAL A 20 -9.27 -5.68 10.60
C VAL A 20 -10.53 -5.04 9.99
N VAL A 21 -10.44 -4.60 8.75
CA VAL A 21 -11.59 -4.17 7.95
C VAL A 21 -12.15 -5.36 7.18
N GLU A 22 -11.27 -6.07 6.46
CA GLU A 22 -11.64 -7.20 5.62
C GLU A 22 -10.45 -8.10 5.30
N ILE A 23 -10.75 -9.36 4.97
CA ILE A 23 -9.78 -10.33 4.44
C ILE A 23 -10.41 -10.98 3.22
N PHE A 24 -9.77 -10.86 2.06
CA PHE A 24 -10.31 -11.35 0.79
C PHE A 24 -9.23 -11.86 -0.16
N PRO A 25 -9.55 -12.87 -1.01
CA PRO A 25 -8.69 -13.33 -2.08
C PRO A 25 -8.83 -12.43 -3.31
N THR A 26 -7.72 -12.14 -3.99
CA THR A 26 -7.68 -11.38 -5.24
C THR A 26 -6.38 -11.63 -6.00
N ILE A 27 -6.14 -10.86 -7.07
CA ILE A 27 -4.84 -10.75 -7.74
C ILE A 27 -4.15 -9.49 -7.23
N GLN A 28 -2.88 -9.61 -6.77
CA GLN A 28 -2.08 -8.42 -6.49
C GLN A 28 -1.93 -7.62 -7.79
N GLY A 29 -2.51 -6.43 -7.82
CA GLY A 29 -2.54 -5.59 -9.01
C GLY A 29 -1.32 -4.70 -9.17
N GLU A 30 -0.46 -4.58 -8.16
CA GLU A 30 0.50 -3.50 -8.03
C GLU A 30 1.88 -3.98 -7.56
N GLY A 31 2.92 -3.19 -7.90
CA GLY A 31 4.27 -3.38 -7.37
C GLY A 31 4.96 -4.68 -7.78
N PRO A 32 5.88 -5.21 -6.94
CA PRO A 32 6.77 -6.31 -7.32
C PRO A 32 6.07 -7.66 -7.54
N TYR A 33 4.87 -7.82 -7.01
CA TYR A 33 4.10 -9.06 -7.13
C TYR A 33 2.86 -8.93 -8.01
N ALA A 34 2.79 -7.89 -8.84
CA ALA A 34 1.68 -7.69 -9.76
C ALA A 34 1.41 -8.95 -10.61
N GLY A 35 0.13 -9.34 -10.70
CA GLY A 35 -0.34 -10.53 -11.41
C GLY A 35 -0.37 -11.83 -10.57
N ARG A 36 0.14 -11.83 -9.33
CA ARG A 36 0.10 -13.03 -8.46
C ARG A 36 -1.23 -13.13 -7.69
N PRO A 37 -1.80 -14.33 -7.55
CA PRO A 37 -2.87 -14.58 -6.58
C PRO A 37 -2.41 -14.22 -5.16
N ALA A 38 -3.26 -13.56 -4.39
CA ALA A 38 -2.93 -13.10 -3.04
C ALA A 38 -4.16 -13.07 -2.13
N HIS A 39 -3.95 -13.25 -0.83
CA HIS A 39 -4.91 -12.86 0.19
C HIS A 39 -4.57 -11.46 0.70
N PHE A 40 -5.52 -10.57 0.65
CA PHE A 40 -5.39 -9.23 1.21
C PHE A 40 -5.94 -9.18 2.63
N ILE A 41 -5.18 -8.59 3.53
CA ILE A 41 -5.60 -8.24 4.89
C ILE A 41 -5.62 -6.71 4.95
N ARG A 42 -6.81 -6.13 4.89
CA ARG A 42 -7.00 -4.68 5.02
C ARG A 42 -7.19 -4.31 6.48
N LEU A 43 -6.25 -3.54 7.02
CA LEU A 43 -6.28 -3.08 8.40
C LEU A 43 -6.95 -1.71 8.54
N PHE A 44 -7.58 -1.51 9.70
CA PHE A 44 -8.33 -0.31 10.04
C PHE A 44 -7.43 0.87 10.38
N GLY A 45 -7.81 2.06 9.89
CA GLY A 45 -7.27 3.34 10.30
C GLY A 45 -5.95 3.74 9.62
N CYS A 46 -5.73 5.05 9.49
CA CYS A 46 -4.52 5.64 8.91
C CYS A 46 -4.04 6.83 9.75
N ASN A 47 -2.73 7.03 9.81
CA ASN A 47 -2.13 8.21 10.44
C ASN A 47 -1.98 9.41 9.48
N LEU A 48 -2.43 9.25 8.22
CA LEU A 48 -2.44 10.29 7.19
C LEU A 48 -3.86 10.54 6.68
N ARG A 49 -4.04 11.66 5.96
CA ARG A 49 -5.29 12.03 5.29
C ARG A 49 -4.99 12.49 3.87
N CYS A 50 -4.72 11.54 2.99
CA CYS A 50 -4.49 11.86 1.58
C CYS A 50 -5.79 12.29 0.92
N HIS A 51 -5.76 13.44 0.21
CA HIS A 51 -6.97 14.02 -0.37
C HIS A 51 -7.57 13.23 -1.55
N PHE A 52 -6.77 12.33 -2.15
CA PHE A 52 -7.16 11.44 -3.26
C PHE A 52 -7.30 9.98 -2.82
N CYS A 53 -7.34 9.69 -1.51
CA CYS A 53 -7.42 8.31 -1.02
C CYS A 53 -8.76 7.68 -1.42
N ASP A 54 -8.70 6.61 -2.19
CA ASP A 54 -9.84 5.86 -2.75
C ASP A 54 -10.28 4.67 -1.89
N THR A 55 -9.54 4.39 -0.81
CA THR A 55 -9.76 3.19 0.02
C THR A 55 -10.63 3.51 1.22
N ASP A 56 -11.67 2.70 1.42
CA ASP A 56 -12.44 2.70 2.66
C ASP A 56 -11.81 1.74 3.68
N PHE A 57 -11.21 2.31 4.71
CA PHE A 57 -10.60 1.60 5.83
C PHE A 57 -11.19 2.06 7.19
N GLU A 58 -12.34 2.73 7.17
CA GLU A 58 -12.99 3.31 8.36
C GLU A 58 -14.45 2.84 8.57
N SER A 59 -15.11 2.31 7.54
CA SER A 59 -16.54 1.96 7.62
C SER A 59 -16.82 0.73 8.49
N ARG A 60 -15.85 -0.17 8.61
CA ARG A 60 -15.95 -1.39 9.41
C ARG A 60 -14.64 -1.64 10.15
N MET A 61 -14.75 -2.11 11.39
CA MET A 61 -13.61 -2.54 12.18
C MET A 61 -14.02 -3.75 13.01
N GLU A 62 -13.24 -4.82 12.88
CA GLU A 62 -13.37 -6.04 13.66
C GLU A 62 -12.04 -6.38 14.33
N PRO A 63 -11.97 -6.38 15.70
CA PRO A 63 -10.80 -6.88 16.40
C PRO A 63 -10.67 -8.39 16.15
N MET A 64 -9.55 -8.82 15.59
CA MET A 64 -9.29 -10.23 15.27
C MET A 64 -7.97 -10.68 15.87
N SER A 65 -7.95 -11.85 16.49
CA SER A 65 -6.69 -12.48 16.89
C SER A 65 -5.91 -12.96 15.66
N VAL A 66 -4.59 -13.05 15.80
CA VAL A 66 -3.72 -13.59 14.73
C VAL A 66 -4.19 -14.96 14.27
N ASP A 67 -4.56 -15.86 15.20
CA ASP A 67 -5.07 -17.19 14.84
C ASP A 67 -6.35 -17.12 14.01
N ARG A 68 -7.27 -16.23 14.35
CA ARG A 68 -8.51 -16.05 13.59
C ARG A 68 -8.26 -15.49 12.18
N ILE A 69 -7.31 -14.58 12.03
CA ILE A 69 -6.90 -14.05 10.72
C ILE A 69 -6.37 -15.20 9.84
N VAL A 70 -5.46 -16.00 10.36
CA VAL A 70 -4.88 -17.15 9.65
C VAL A 70 -5.94 -18.20 9.32
N GLU A 71 -6.87 -18.49 10.24
CA GLU A 71 -7.99 -19.41 10.01
C GLU A 71 -8.91 -18.91 8.88
N GLN A 72 -9.19 -17.62 8.82
CA GLN A 72 -10.00 -17.03 7.75
C GLN A 72 -9.33 -17.14 6.39
N ILE A 73 -8.00 -16.90 6.29
CA ILE A 73 -7.23 -17.11 5.06
C ILE A 73 -7.38 -18.57 4.60
N ARG A 74 -7.16 -19.54 5.47
CA ARG A 74 -7.30 -20.97 5.16
C ARG A 74 -8.73 -21.38 4.80
N THR A 75 -9.72 -20.71 5.37
CA THR A 75 -11.13 -20.95 5.03
C THR A 75 -11.44 -20.43 3.63
N ASN A 76 -10.92 -19.28 3.24
CA ASN A 76 -11.05 -18.77 1.88
C ASN A 76 -10.46 -19.74 0.85
N GLU A 77 -9.32 -20.38 1.14
CA GLU A 77 -8.71 -21.40 0.28
C GLU A 77 -9.61 -22.65 0.10
N LYS A 78 -10.41 -23.01 1.11
CA LYS A 78 -11.30 -24.18 1.07
C LYS A 78 -12.61 -23.94 0.32
N ILE A 79 -13.06 -22.69 0.21
CA ILE A 79 -14.34 -22.35 -0.41
C ILE A 79 -14.28 -22.40 -1.94
N GLY A 80 -13.08 -22.33 -2.54
CA GLY A 80 -12.87 -22.35 -3.98
C GLY A 80 -11.52 -22.90 -4.38
N PRO A 81 -11.22 -23.02 -5.68
CA PRO A 81 -9.93 -23.48 -6.19
C PRO A 81 -8.84 -22.39 -6.04
N PHE A 82 -8.85 -21.68 -4.92
CA PHE A 82 -7.95 -20.56 -4.66
C PHE A 82 -6.74 -21.09 -3.87
N ASN A 83 -5.57 -20.98 -4.47
CA ASN A 83 -4.30 -21.37 -3.83
C ASN A 83 -3.32 -20.22 -4.01
N ALA A 84 -3.15 -19.41 -2.97
CA ALA A 84 -2.22 -18.28 -2.96
C ALA A 84 -1.27 -18.40 -1.78
N ASP A 85 0.00 -18.29 -2.07
CA ASP A 85 1.07 -18.25 -1.07
C ASP A 85 1.48 -16.81 -0.69
N LEU A 86 0.90 -15.80 -1.34
CA LEU A 86 1.15 -14.39 -1.09
C LEU A 86 0.08 -13.79 -0.18
N ILE A 87 0.52 -13.19 0.91
CA ILE A 87 -0.31 -12.39 1.81
C ILE A 87 0.08 -10.91 1.66
N VAL A 88 -0.88 -10.06 1.33
CA VAL A 88 -0.69 -8.61 1.25
C VAL A 88 -1.36 -7.95 2.46
N ILE A 89 -0.56 -7.38 3.34
CA ILE A 89 -1.02 -6.61 4.50
C ILE A 89 -1.07 -5.14 4.08
N THR A 90 -2.27 -4.59 4.02
CA THR A 90 -2.56 -3.23 3.57
C THR A 90 -3.62 -2.59 4.46
N GLY A 91 -4.29 -1.54 4.01
CA GLY A 91 -5.39 -0.91 4.74
C GLY A 91 -5.37 0.60 4.61
N GLY A 92 -5.55 1.32 5.73
CA GLY A 92 -5.14 2.70 5.82
C GLY A 92 -3.62 2.79 5.89
N GLU A 93 -3.07 2.72 7.11
CA GLU A 93 -1.63 2.51 7.32
C GLU A 93 -1.44 1.28 8.23
N PRO A 94 -1.01 0.13 7.69
CA PRO A 94 -0.92 -1.10 8.46
C PRO A 94 0.15 -1.03 9.55
N MET A 95 1.25 -0.31 9.32
CA MET A 95 2.31 -0.15 10.32
C MET A 95 1.91 0.74 11.51
N ARG A 96 0.68 1.27 11.51
CA ARG A 96 0.07 1.88 12.68
C ARG A 96 -0.21 0.84 13.78
N GLN A 97 -0.35 -0.44 13.43
CA GLN A 97 -0.59 -1.54 14.34
C GLN A 97 0.67 -2.39 14.55
N GLN A 98 0.72 -3.17 15.64
CA GLN A 98 1.85 -4.03 15.98
C GLN A 98 1.80 -5.33 15.15
N LEU A 99 2.46 -5.37 14.01
CA LEU A 99 2.33 -6.45 13.02
C LEU A 99 3.19 -7.69 13.30
N GLY A 100 4.15 -7.60 14.21
CA GLY A 100 5.13 -8.66 14.43
C GLY A 100 4.53 -10.06 14.65
N PRO A 101 3.54 -10.25 15.53
CA PRO A 101 2.92 -11.55 15.76
C PRO A 101 2.25 -12.12 14.50
N LEU A 102 1.54 -11.31 13.73
CA LEU A 102 0.91 -11.74 12.48
C LEU A 102 1.96 -12.12 11.43
N VAL A 103 2.95 -11.25 11.19
CA VAL A 103 4.02 -11.48 10.22
C VAL A 103 4.79 -12.74 10.60
N GLY A 104 5.20 -12.89 11.86
CA GLY A 104 5.91 -14.07 12.34
C GLY A 104 5.12 -15.36 12.14
N ARG A 105 3.82 -15.35 12.41
CA ARG A 105 2.96 -16.50 12.19
C ARG A 105 2.86 -16.86 10.69
N LEU A 106 2.64 -15.88 9.83
CA LEU A 106 2.54 -16.10 8.38
C LEU A 106 3.85 -16.65 7.79
N LEU A 107 4.99 -16.07 8.16
CA LEU A 107 6.31 -16.54 7.72
C LEU A 107 6.62 -17.97 8.22
N THR A 108 6.24 -18.31 9.45
CA THR A 108 6.39 -19.66 10.00
C THR A 108 5.54 -20.69 9.22
N GLU A 109 4.40 -20.27 8.70
CA GLU A 109 3.53 -21.06 7.84
C GLU A 109 3.95 -21.04 6.35
N GLN A 110 5.12 -20.50 6.04
CA GLN A 110 5.74 -20.44 4.72
C GLN A 110 5.02 -19.55 3.69
N PHE A 111 4.19 -18.61 4.14
CA PHE A 111 3.66 -17.59 3.26
C PHE A 111 4.73 -16.57 2.85
N THR A 112 4.62 -16.05 1.65
CA THR A 112 5.28 -14.81 1.25
C THR A 112 4.44 -13.64 1.76
N VAL A 113 5.05 -12.67 2.43
CA VAL A 113 4.34 -11.53 3.00
C VAL A 113 4.78 -10.23 2.33
N GLN A 114 3.83 -9.44 1.86
CA GLN A 114 4.04 -8.06 1.42
C GLN A 114 3.33 -7.12 2.38
N ILE A 115 4.01 -6.05 2.80
CA ILE A 115 3.40 -4.95 3.56
C ILE A 115 3.41 -3.71 2.69
N GLU A 116 2.23 -3.12 2.45
CA GLU A 116 2.07 -1.85 1.76
C GLU A 116 1.93 -0.73 2.78
N THR A 117 2.85 0.24 2.77
CA THR A 117 2.91 1.30 3.78
C THR A 117 3.21 2.66 3.16
N ALA A 118 2.77 3.73 3.81
CA ALA A 118 3.24 5.09 3.52
C ALA A 118 4.66 5.36 4.07
N GLY A 119 5.19 4.43 4.87
CA GLY A 119 6.54 4.50 5.43
C GLY A 119 6.72 5.46 6.60
N THR A 120 5.67 6.07 7.12
CA THR A 120 5.75 7.09 8.17
C THR A 120 5.80 6.55 9.58
N LEU A 121 5.62 5.25 9.74
CA LEU A 121 5.63 4.52 11.02
C LEU A 121 6.38 3.20 10.85
N PHE A 122 6.99 2.73 11.94
CA PHE A 122 7.57 1.39 12.03
C PHE A 122 7.21 0.77 13.38
N PRO A 123 6.40 -0.30 13.44
CA PRO A 123 6.03 -0.94 14.69
C PRO A 123 7.20 -1.75 15.26
N ALA A 124 7.54 -1.52 16.52
CA ALA A 124 8.70 -2.17 17.15
C ALA A 124 8.64 -3.71 17.11
N SER A 125 7.43 -4.28 17.13
CA SER A 125 7.22 -5.74 17.03
C SER A 125 7.68 -6.35 15.70
N LEU A 126 7.87 -5.54 14.65
CA LEU A 126 8.30 -6.02 13.34
C LEU A 126 9.82 -6.21 13.22
N ARG A 127 10.61 -5.73 14.19
CA ARG A 127 12.09 -5.74 14.14
C ARG A 127 12.69 -7.13 13.97
N ASP A 128 12.11 -8.13 14.58
CA ASP A 128 12.64 -9.51 14.53
C ASP A 128 12.42 -10.16 13.15
N TRP A 129 11.56 -9.56 12.31
CA TRP A 129 11.17 -10.11 11.02
C TRP A 129 11.69 -9.31 9.83
N ILE A 130 12.04 -8.04 10.04
CA ILE A 130 12.53 -7.19 8.96
C ILE A 130 13.83 -7.76 8.38
N GLY A 131 13.91 -7.83 7.04
CA GLY A 131 15.03 -8.48 6.36
C GLY A 131 14.81 -9.98 6.10
N HIS A 132 13.72 -10.59 6.60
CA HIS A 132 13.39 -11.96 6.22
C HIS A 132 13.14 -12.08 4.70
N PRO A 133 13.72 -13.08 3.98
CA PRO A 133 13.65 -13.15 2.51
C PRO A 133 12.24 -13.27 1.94
N ALA A 134 11.28 -13.79 2.72
CA ALA A 134 9.87 -13.88 2.33
C ALA A 134 9.03 -12.69 2.81
N LEU A 135 9.63 -11.63 3.39
CA LEU A 135 8.97 -10.38 3.75
C LEU A 135 9.42 -9.25 2.84
N THR A 136 8.49 -8.62 2.16
CA THR A 136 8.73 -7.47 1.28
C THR A 136 7.97 -6.24 1.80
N LEU A 137 8.67 -5.12 1.93
CA LEU A 137 8.07 -3.82 2.14
C LEU A 137 7.88 -3.12 0.79
N VAL A 138 6.68 -2.64 0.53
CA VAL A 138 6.38 -1.73 -0.59
C VAL A 138 5.98 -0.39 0.02
N CYS A 139 6.88 0.58 -0.07
CA CYS A 139 6.62 1.92 0.46
C CYS A 139 5.99 2.80 -0.62
N SER A 140 4.85 3.38 -0.33
CA SER A 140 4.24 4.43 -1.14
C SER A 140 4.36 5.78 -0.41
N PRO A 141 5.49 6.50 -0.55
CA PRO A 141 5.73 7.71 0.23
C PRO A 141 4.64 8.75 0.04
N LYS A 142 4.21 9.37 1.14
CA LYS A 142 3.17 10.40 1.16
C LYS A 142 3.66 11.71 1.82
N THR A 143 4.89 11.70 2.32
CA THR A 143 5.51 12.78 3.08
C THR A 143 6.95 12.98 2.62
N ALA A 144 7.58 14.10 2.99
CA ALA A 144 8.97 14.38 2.66
C ALA A 144 9.97 13.46 3.38
N GLU A 145 9.55 12.90 4.50
CA GLU A 145 10.36 11.99 5.32
C GLU A 145 9.57 10.70 5.58
N ILE A 146 10.29 9.60 5.75
CA ILE A 146 9.77 8.33 6.21
C ILE A 146 10.55 7.85 7.43
N ASP A 147 10.05 6.82 8.10
CA ASP A 147 10.73 6.21 9.23
C ASP A 147 12.10 5.63 8.81
N PRO A 148 13.17 5.87 9.56
CA PRO A 148 14.51 5.37 9.21
C PRO A 148 14.61 3.85 9.05
N GLU A 149 13.84 3.07 9.84
CA GLU A 149 13.80 1.61 9.70
C GLU A 149 13.16 1.19 8.37
N VAL A 150 12.12 1.90 7.93
CA VAL A 150 11.53 1.67 6.60
C VAL A 150 12.54 2.04 5.51
N ALA A 151 13.19 3.20 5.62
CA ALA A 151 14.19 3.63 4.65
C ALA A 151 15.36 2.65 4.51
N ALA A 152 15.82 2.07 5.63
CA ALA A 152 16.94 1.13 5.65
C ALA A 152 16.62 -0.24 5.02
N HIS A 153 15.36 -0.67 5.05
CA HIS A 153 14.99 -2.03 4.65
C HIS A 153 14.09 -2.12 3.41
N CYS A 154 13.44 -1.02 3.03
CA CYS A 154 12.58 -0.98 1.85
C CYS A 154 13.40 -0.84 0.57
N LYS A 155 13.08 -1.67 -0.43
CA LYS A 155 13.69 -1.63 -1.76
C LYS A 155 12.68 -1.30 -2.86
N ASP A 156 11.40 -1.33 -2.55
CA ASP A 156 10.31 -1.15 -3.50
C ASP A 156 9.50 0.11 -3.14
N TYR A 157 9.57 1.11 -4.01
CA TYR A 157 8.90 2.38 -3.79
C TYR A 157 7.87 2.64 -4.89
N LYS A 158 6.61 2.87 -4.50
CA LYS A 158 5.48 3.11 -5.40
C LYS A 158 4.99 4.54 -5.27
N TYR A 159 5.10 5.32 -6.34
CA TYR A 159 4.65 6.71 -6.39
C TYR A 159 3.35 6.84 -7.16
N ILE A 160 2.43 7.62 -6.61
CA ILE A 160 1.16 7.92 -7.27
C ILE A 160 1.36 9.10 -8.22
N ILE A 161 1.08 8.90 -9.48
CA ILE A 161 1.22 9.90 -10.55
C ILE A 161 -0.14 10.52 -10.87
N ARG A 162 -0.15 11.85 -10.96
CA ARG A 162 -1.28 12.66 -11.44
C ARG A 162 -0.75 13.61 -12.51
N ASP A 163 -1.41 13.65 -13.66
CA ASP A 163 -1.02 14.49 -14.80
C ASP A 163 -0.92 15.99 -14.43
N GLN A 164 -1.90 16.47 -13.66
CA GLN A 164 -1.92 17.85 -13.16
C GLN A 164 -1.06 18.07 -11.92
N GLY A 165 -0.35 17.05 -11.45
CA GLY A 165 0.56 17.13 -10.32
C GLY A 165 1.92 17.71 -10.74
N ALA A 166 2.51 18.56 -9.88
CA ALA A 166 3.89 18.96 -10.07
C ALA A 166 4.82 17.73 -9.93
N VAL A 167 5.76 17.60 -10.88
CA VAL A 167 6.80 16.59 -10.87
C VAL A 167 8.18 17.24 -10.87
N ASP A 168 9.14 16.55 -10.28
CA ASP A 168 10.54 16.97 -10.32
C ASP A 168 11.10 16.67 -11.73
N PRO A 169 11.61 17.66 -12.47
CA PRO A 169 12.13 17.44 -13.81
C PRO A 169 13.39 16.56 -13.84
N GLU A 170 14.08 16.42 -12.72
CA GLU A 170 15.31 15.60 -12.63
C GLU A 170 15.02 14.11 -12.50
N ASP A 171 13.94 13.75 -11.79
CA ASP A 171 13.61 12.34 -11.51
C ASP A 171 12.17 11.93 -11.92
N GLY A 172 11.34 12.88 -12.39
CA GLY A 172 9.96 12.60 -12.81
C GLY A 172 9.01 12.18 -11.68
N LEU A 173 9.45 12.27 -10.41
CA LEU A 173 8.65 11.85 -9.28
C LEU A 173 7.80 13.00 -8.70
N PRO A 174 6.67 12.70 -8.02
CA PRO A 174 5.74 13.74 -7.57
C PRO A 174 6.36 14.76 -6.61
N MET A 175 6.01 16.03 -6.83
CA MET A 175 6.29 17.16 -5.96
C MET A 175 5.02 17.84 -5.43
N SER A 176 3.95 17.10 -5.31
CA SER A 176 2.68 17.59 -4.78
C SER A 176 2.38 16.96 -3.42
N SER A 177 1.93 17.80 -2.47
CA SER A 177 1.49 17.29 -1.17
C SER A 177 0.29 16.38 -1.33
N THR A 178 0.36 15.19 -0.74
CA THR A 178 -0.77 14.25 -0.68
C THR A 178 -1.81 14.66 0.37
N GLN A 179 -1.43 15.54 1.31
CA GLN A 179 -2.27 15.97 2.44
C GLN A 179 -2.96 17.31 2.19
N ILE A 180 -2.35 18.20 1.41
CA ILE A 180 -2.85 19.55 1.15
C ILE A 180 -2.91 19.75 -0.36
N PRO A 181 -4.11 19.79 -0.96
CA PRO A 181 -4.27 20.03 -2.40
C PRO A 181 -3.56 21.30 -2.86
N GLY A 182 -2.87 21.23 -4.01
CA GLY A 182 -2.18 22.36 -4.63
C GLY A 182 -0.88 22.81 -3.97
N LYS A 183 -0.50 22.23 -2.81
CA LYS A 183 0.77 22.56 -2.16
C LYS A 183 1.93 21.80 -2.80
N ILE A 184 2.98 22.51 -3.23
CA ILE A 184 4.22 21.89 -3.66
C ILE A 184 4.98 21.36 -2.45
N CYS A 185 5.37 20.10 -2.51
CA CYS A 185 6.12 19.42 -1.46
C CYS A 185 6.87 18.25 -2.07
N ARG A 186 8.19 18.25 -1.96
CA ARG A 186 8.98 17.07 -2.38
C ARG A 186 8.65 15.90 -1.45
N ILE A 187 8.17 14.84 -2.03
CA ILE A 187 7.93 13.56 -1.32
C ILE A 187 9.27 12.85 -1.18
N TYR A 188 9.42 11.99 -0.17
CA TYR A 188 10.63 11.21 0.08
C TYR A 188 11.17 10.53 -1.19
N ARG A 189 12.50 10.49 -1.30
CA ARG A 189 13.25 9.81 -2.36
C ARG A 189 14.20 8.79 -1.72
N PRO A 190 14.19 7.52 -2.16
CA PRO A 190 15.23 6.57 -1.77
C PRO A 190 16.58 6.96 -2.36
N GLU A 191 17.64 6.37 -1.85
CA GLU A 191 18.97 6.54 -2.41
C GLU A 191 19.02 5.99 -3.86
N ALA A 192 19.63 6.76 -4.74
CA ALA A 192 19.67 6.46 -6.17
C ALA A 192 20.36 5.12 -6.43
N GLY A 193 19.76 4.30 -7.28
CA GLY A 193 20.31 2.99 -7.70
C GLY A 193 20.12 1.85 -6.71
N LEU A 194 19.58 2.09 -5.50
CA LEU A 194 19.34 1.05 -4.50
C LEU A 194 17.87 0.58 -4.45
N ALA A 195 16.97 1.30 -5.10
CA ALA A 195 15.55 1.05 -5.03
C ALA A 195 14.94 0.76 -6.41
N ARG A 196 13.89 -0.06 -6.41
CA ARG A 196 12.98 -0.24 -7.55
C ARG A 196 11.84 0.77 -7.41
N ILE A 197 11.61 1.52 -8.47
CA ILE A 197 10.57 2.56 -8.52
C ILE A 197 9.41 2.07 -9.38
N TYR A 198 8.22 2.17 -8.82
CA TYR A 198 6.95 1.86 -9.48
C TYR A 198 6.12 3.13 -9.59
N LEU A 199 5.65 3.45 -10.78
CA LEU A 199 4.77 4.59 -11.02
C LEU A 199 3.34 4.09 -11.22
N GLN A 200 2.45 4.50 -10.32
CA GLN A 200 1.05 4.14 -10.35
C GLN A 200 0.20 5.35 -10.73
N PRO A 201 -0.58 5.30 -11.81
CA PRO A 201 -1.52 6.36 -12.13
C PRO A 201 -2.59 6.45 -11.04
N CYS A 202 -2.95 7.68 -10.65
CA CYS A 202 -4.07 7.92 -9.77
C CYS A 202 -5.38 7.71 -10.52
N GLU A 203 -6.33 7.03 -9.91
CA GLU A 203 -7.72 7.03 -10.37
C GLU A 203 -8.38 8.33 -9.92
N GLU A 204 -9.03 9.03 -10.85
CA GLU A 204 -9.67 10.31 -10.58
C GLU A 204 -11.19 10.16 -10.49
N TYR A 205 -11.78 11.04 -9.72
CA TYR A 205 -13.23 11.07 -9.48
C TYR A 205 -13.73 12.51 -9.50
N HIS A 206 -14.91 12.71 -10.05
CA HIS A 206 -15.63 13.98 -9.96
C HIS A 206 -16.07 14.28 -8.52
N PRO A 207 -16.41 15.53 -8.18
CA PRO A 207 -16.85 15.91 -6.84
C PRO A 207 -18.09 15.16 -6.35
N ASP A 208 -18.91 14.63 -7.24
CA ASP A 208 -20.09 13.81 -6.93
C ASP A 208 -19.75 12.33 -6.67
N GLY A 209 -18.49 11.94 -6.86
CA GLY A 209 -17.99 10.58 -6.64
C GLY A 209 -18.08 9.66 -7.86
N THR A 210 -18.53 10.16 -9.00
CA THR A 210 -18.48 9.40 -10.26
C THR A 210 -17.05 9.31 -10.81
N PRO A 211 -16.67 8.20 -11.49
CA PRO A 211 -15.35 8.09 -12.11
C PRO A 211 -15.10 9.21 -13.13
N ASP A 212 -13.88 9.75 -13.10
CA ASP A 212 -13.35 10.65 -14.13
C ASP A 212 -12.39 9.87 -15.04
N ASP A 213 -12.96 9.28 -16.08
CA ASP A 213 -12.20 8.43 -17.03
C ASP A 213 -11.18 9.24 -17.82
N GLU A 214 -11.44 10.51 -18.11
CA GLU A 214 -10.51 11.38 -18.84
C GLU A 214 -9.31 11.75 -17.97
N GLY A 215 -9.53 12.17 -16.74
CA GLY A 215 -8.47 12.44 -15.77
C GLY A 215 -7.66 11.20 -15.43
N THR A 216 -8.31 10.05 -15.27
CA THR A 216 -7.63 8.76 -15.03
C THR A 216 -6.76 8.37 -16.23
N ARG A 217 -7.24 8.52 -17.46
CA ARG A 217 -6.46 8.25 -18.67
C ARG A 217 -5.25 9.17 -18.79
N ALA A 218 -5.39 10.47 -18.52
CA ALA A 218 -4.27 11.41 -18.51
C ALA A 218 -3.19 10.99 -17.50
N ASN A 219 -3.59 10.52 -16.32
CA ASN A 219 -2.66 10.00 -15.32
C ASN A 219 -1.94 8.72 -15.79
N VAL A 220 -2.62 7.83 -16.52
CA VAL A 220 -2.01 6.63 -17.14
C VAL A 220 -0.95 7.04 -18.16
N GLU A 221 -1.26 7.98 -19.03
CA GLU A 221 -0.34 8.49 -20.05
C GLU A 221 0.88 9.14 -19.41
N ALA A 222 0.69 9.99 -18.39
CA ALA A 222 1.76 10.63 -17.63
C ALA A 222 2.67 9.61 -16.91
N ALA A 223 2.08 8.61 -16.25
CA ALA A 223 2.84 7.54 -15.59
C ALA A 223 3.63 6.70 -16.58
N ALA A 224 3.04 6.34 -17.74
CA ALA A 224 3.71 5.58 -18.79
C ALA A 224 4.87 6.38 -19.40
N PHE A 225 4.67 7.67 -19.69
CA PHE A 225 5.72 8.53 -20.23
C PHE A 225 6.90 8.67 -19.26
N ALA A 226 6.62 8.97 -17.97
CA ALA A 226 7.65 9.06 -16.95
C ALA A 226 8.38 7.73 -16.74
N SER A 227 7.66 6.58 -16.79
CA SER A 227 8.28 5.26 -16.70
C SER A 227 9.29 5.02 -17.82
N MET A 228 8.95 5.38 -19.05
CA MET A 228 9.85 5.26 -20.21
C MET A 228 11.04 6.23 -20.11
N GLN A 229 10.80 7.46 -19.67
CA GLN A 229 11.83 8.50 -19.59
C GLN A 229 12.89 8.19 -18.52
N PHE A 230 12.46 7.72 -17.35
CA PHE A 230 13.33 7.54 -16.18
C PHE A 230 13.65 6.06 -15.89
N ASN A 231 13.25 5.14 -16.75
CA ASN A 231 13.46 3.69 -16.58
C ASN A 231 12.83 3.15 -15.29
N TYR A 232 11.59 3.58 -14.99
CA TYR A 232 10.79 3.07 -13.88
C TYR A 232 9.81 2.00 -14.34
N THR A 233 9.27 1.23 -13.41
CA THR A 233 8.24 0.23 -13.70
C THR A 233 6.86 0.90 -13.65
N LEU A 234 6.11 0.82 -14.75
CA LEU A 234 4.69 1.18 -14.74
C LEU A 234 3.90 0.14 -13.92
N SER A 235 3.14 0.60 -12.95
CA SER A 235 2.36 -0.23 -12.04
C SER A 235 0.87 0.12 -12.17
N LEU A 236 0.17 -0.57 -13.04
CA LEU A 236 -1.27 -0.44 -13.16
C LEU A 236 -1.96 -1.21 -12.01
N GLN A 237 -3.21 -0.84 -11.71
CA GLN A 237 -4.06 -1.57 -10.77
C GLN A 237 -4.76 -2.72 -11.52
N LEU A 238 -4.04 -3.83 -11.76
CA LEU A 238 -4.54 -4.93 -12.60
C LEU A 238 -5.86 -5.51 -12.09
N HIS A 239 -6.06 -5.62 -10.77
CA HIS A 239 -7.30 -6.11 -10.17
C HIS A 239 -8.51 -5.27 -10.63
N LYS A 240 -8.38 -3.94 -10.70
CA LYS A 240 -9.46 -3.07 -11.20
C LYS A 240 -9.75 -3.29 -12.69
N LEU A 241 -8.70 -3.49 -13.51
CA LEU A 241 -8.87 -3.74 -14.95
C LEU A 241 -9.64 -5.03 -15.25
N ILE A 242 -9.56 -6.02 -14.38
CA ILE A 242 -10.24 -7.32 -14.53
C ILE A 242 -11.47 -7.46 -13.63
N GLY A 243 -11.89 -6.37 -12.95
CA GLY A 243 -13.09 -6.32 -12.11
C GLY A 243 -13.02 -7.15 -10.83
N LEU A 244 -11.82 -7.33 -10.27
CA LEU A 244 -11.62 -7.95 -8.96
C LEU A 244 -11.49 -6.89 -7.85
N PRO A 245 -11.80 -7.26 -6.58
CA PRO A 245 -11.65 -6.34 -5.45
C PRO A 245 -10.20 -5.98 -5.17
#